data_ecd4f9ea81479b1b701a3e22a4184ef0
#
_entry.id   ecd4f9ea81479b1b701a3e22a4184ef0
#
_cell.length_a   1.000
_cell.length_b   1.000
_cell.length_c   1.000
_cell.angle_alpha   90.00
_cell.angle_beta   90.00
_cell.angle_gamma   90.00
#
_symmetry.space_group_name_H-M   'P 1'
#
loop_
_entity.id
_entity.type
_entity.pdbx_description
1 polymer ?
#
loop_
_entity_poly.entity_id
_entity_poly.type
_entity_poly.pdbx_seq_one_letter_code
_entity_poly.pdbx_strand_id
1 'polypeptide(L)'
;MSSKMKVSLAWQMMIGLVLGIVVGAIVDSSFAQTWLQPLGDLFIRLIRMVVVPLVLATIIAGAAGISDTSKLGRVAVKVLIVYAITTGIAVAAGLLFAGLIQPGLGLDLSTEGLKAKEVVAPPLVQTLLAIVPINPMEAMSKGSMLQIIFFAVIFGFALSGLGERGKVVLNFFEVVGDVMIRVTHMVMLYAPIGVFGLISFTVSRHGLAVLLPLGALILTAFLATIVFVGVILLPMVRIITGIPIMTFLKGIFEPWLVAFTTCSSAAALPANLNAARRLV
;
A
#
# COMPACT_ATOMS: atom_id res chain seq x y z
N MET A 1 -15.37 -21.24 -29.30
CA MET A 1 -14.47 -20.10 -29.09
C MET A 1 -13.56 -20.44 -27.92
N SER A 2 -12.26 -20.60 -28.19
CA SER A 2 -11.25 -21.09 -27.25
C SER A 2 -11.16 -20.19 -26.04
N SER A 3 -11.48 -20.70 -24.84
CA SER A 3 -11.17 -20.10 -23.55
C SER A 3 -9.64 -20.13 -23.39
N LYS A 4 -8.96 -19.11 -23.88
CA LYS A 4 -7.56 -18.88 -23.52
C LYS A 4 -7.54 -18.65 -22.00
N MET A 5 -7.03 -19.61 -21.25
CA MET A 5 -6.70 -19.45 -19.82
C MET A 5 -5.82 -18.21 -19.69
N LYS A 6 -6.40 -17.09 -19.28
CA LYS A 6 -5.63 -15.89 -19.00
C LYS A 6 -4.81 -16.18 -17.75
N VAL A 7 -3.50 -16.31 -17.92
CA VAL A 7 -2.55 -16.41 -16.78
C VAL A 7 -2.81 -15.26 -15.85
N SER A 8 -3.06 -15.52 -14.59
CA SER A 8 -3.34 -14.46 -13.60
C SER A 8 -2.15 -13.50 -13.51
N LEU A 9 -2.41 -12.23 -13.18
CA LEU A 9 -1.36 -11.21 -13.04
C LEU A 9 -0.26 -11.64 -12.06
N ALA A 10 -0.64 -12.32 -10.96
CA ALA A 10 0.30 -12.86 -9.99
C ALA A 10 1.27 -13.88 -10.63
N TRP A 11 0.77 -14.79 -11.48
CA TRP A 11 1.63 -15.73 -12.22
C TRP A 11 2.55 -15.02 -13.21
N GLN A 12 2.06 -13.98 -13.89
CA GLN A 12 2.89 -13.19 -14.80
C GLN A 12 4.02 -12.48 -14.04
N MET A 13 3.74 -11.93 -12.85
CA MET A 13 4.77 -11.34 -11.98
C MET A 13 5.80 -12.38 -11.50
N MET A 14 5.35 -13.59 -11.12
CA MET A 14 6.25 -14.69 -10.74
C MET A 14 7.15 -15.11 -11.91
N ILE A 15 6.61 -15.19 -13.12
CA ILE A 15 7.40 -15.45 -14.33
C ILE A 15 8.41 -14.32 -14.55
N GLY A 16 7.98 -13.07 -14.46
CA GLY A 16 8.86 -11.90 -14.56
C GLY A 16 10.00 -11.92 -13.54
N LEU A 17 9.71 -12.29 -12.29
CA LEU A 17 10.69 -12.44 -11.23
C LEU A 17 11.72 -13.53 -11.54
N VAL A 18 11.27 -14.75 -11.91
CA VAL A 18 12.15 -15.88 -12.23
C VAL A 18 13.03 -15.56 -13.44
N LEU A 19 12.43 -15.03 -14.52
CA LEU A 19 13.19 -14.60 -15.69
C LEU A 19 14.16 -13.48 -15.35
N GLY A 20 13.78 -12.56 -14.47
CA GLY A 20 14.63 -11.48 -13.97
C GLY A 20 15.86 -12.00 -13.25
N ILE A 21 15.71 -13.01 -12.41
CA ILE A 21 16.83 -13.66 -11.71
C ILE A 21 17.78 -14.32 -12.73
N VAL A 22 17.23 -15.10 -13.66
CA VAL A 22 18.04 -15.83 -14.67
C VAL A 22 18.82 -14.86 -15.56
N VAL A 23 18.13 -13.85 -16.11
CA VAL A 23 18.77 -12.85 -16.97
C VAL A 23 19.78 -12.01 -16.20
N GLY A 24 19.45 -11.58 -14.99
CA GLY A 24 20.35 -10.80 -14.15
C GLY A 24 21.62 -11.57 -13.73
N ALA A 25 21.56 -12.91 -13.64
CA ALA A 25 22.75 -13.74 -13.35
C ALA A 25 23.69 -13.90 -14.53
N ILE A 26 23.20 -13.70 -15.77
CA ILE A 26 23.97 -13.93 -17.00
C ILE A 26 24.49 -12.62 -17.61
N VAL A 27 23.72 -11.54 -17.46
CA VAL A 27 23.96 -10.27 -18.14
C VAL A 27 24.90 -9.37 -17.33
N ASP A 28 25.79 -8.69 -18.05
CA ASP A 28 26.72 -7.72 -17.43
C ASP A 28 25.97 -6.53 -16.83
N SER A 29 26.55 -5.98 -15.72
CA SER A 29 25.93 -4.90 -14.95
C SER A 29 25.76 -3.61 -15.76
N SER A 30 26.63 -3.32 -16.72
CA SER A 30 26.54 -2.15 -17.57
C SER A 30 25.35 -2.24 -18.54
N PHE A 31 25.14 -3.41 -19.13
CA PHE A 31 23.98 -3.68 -19.98
C PHE A 31 22.69 -3.61 -19.16
N ALA A 32 22.68 -4.25 -17.97
CA ALA A 32 21.52 -4.24 -17.10
C ALA A 32 21.12 -2.82 -16.67
N GLN A 33 22.11 -1.96 -16.36
CA GLN A 33 21.88 -0.56 -16.01
C GLN A 33 21.31 0.24 -17.19
N THR A 34 21.79 0.00 -18.40
CA THR A 34 21.38 0.78 -19.58
C THR A 34 20.02 0.37 -20.11
N TRP A 35 19.68 -0.94 -20.10
CA TRP A 35 18.51 -1.46 -20.77
C TRP A 35 17.45 -2.06 -19.87
N LEU A 36 17.83 -2.68 -18.74
CA LEU A 36 16.88 -3.37 -17.86
C LEU A 36 16.40 -2.47 -16.73
N GLN A 37 17.27 -1.67 -16.12
CA GLN A 37 16.91 -0.72 -15.09
C GLN A 37 15.81 0.26 -15.55
N PRO A 38 15.86 0.87 -16.76
CA PRO A 38 14.81 1.77 -17.22
C PRO A 38 13.41 1.13 -17.28
N LEU A 39 13.31 -0.17 -17.54
CA LEU A 39 12.03 -0.89 -17.50
C LEU A 39 11.42 -0.88 -16.10
N GLY A 40 12.26 -1.11 -15.09
CA GLY A 40 11.85 -1.04 -13.69
C GLY A 40 11.54 0.39 -13.23
N ASP A 41 12.40 1.34 -13.61
CA ASP A 41 12.21 2.76 -13.27
C ASP A 41 10.92 3.32 -13.88
N LEU A 42 10.58 2.90 -15.11
CA LEU A 42 9.31 3.26 -15.74
C LEU A 42 8.12 2.75 -14.91
N PHE A 43 8.18 1.51 -14.43
CA PHE A 43 7.12 0.95 -13.57
C PHE A 43 6.94 1.77 -12.29
N ILE A 44 8.04 2.09 -11.60
CA ILE A 44 8.00 2.92 -10.39
C ILE A 44 7.43 4.32 -10.69
N ARG A 45 7.80 4.93 -11.81
CA ARG A 45 7.26 6.23 -12.24
C ARG A 45 5.76 6.16 -12.52
N LEU A 46 5.31 5.11 -13.21
CA LEU A 46 3.89 4.88 -13.49
C LEU A 46 3.06 4.73 -12.21
N ILE A 47 3.57 3.98 -11.22
CA ILE A 47 2.92 3.88 -9.90
C ILE A 47 2.85 5.26 -9.23
N ARG A 48 3.97 5.97 -9.14
CA ARG A 48 4.02 7.29 -8.49
C ARG A 48 3.09 8.31 -9.15
N MET A 49 2.94 8.27 -10.47
CA MET A 49 2.02 9.12 -11.23
C MET A 49 0.56 8.97 -10.76
N VAL A 50 0.16 7.76 -10.40
CA VAL A 50 -1.23 7.46 -10.03
C VAL A 50 -1.54 7.80 -8.58
N VAL A 51 -0.55 7.69 -7.68
CA VAL A 51 -0.79 7.73 -6.23
C VAL A 51 -1.41 9.05 -5.78
N VAL A 52 -0.87 10.20 -6.20
CA VAL A 52 -1.34 11.53 -5.75
C VAL A 52 -2.78 11.79 -6.15
N PRO A 53 -3.18 11.71 -7.44
CA PRO A 53 -4.56 11.99 -7.84
C PRO A 53 -5.55 10.96 -7.30
N LEU A 54 -5.16 9.68 -7.16
CA LEU A 54 -6.01 8.64 -6.58
C LEU A 54 -6.30 8.93 -5.11
N VAL A 55 -5.27 9.19 -4.31
CA VAL A 55 -5.41 9.48 -2.87
C VAL A 55 -6.23 10.74 -2.65
N LEU A 56 -5.95 11.80 -3.40
CA LEU A 56 -6.71 13.04 -3.31
C LEU A 56 -8.20 12.81 -3.58
N ALA A 57 -8.52 12.19 -4.72
CA ALA A 57 -9.90 11.98 -5.14
C ALA A 57 -10.68 11.07 -4.19
N THR A 58 -10.08 9.94 -3.79
CA THR A 58 -10.76 8.97 -2.92
C THR A 58 -10.97 9.49 -1.50
N ILE A 59 -10.02 10.27 -0.96
CA ILE A 59 -10.17 10.85 0.38
C ILE A 59 -11.20 11.98 0.38
N ILE A 60 -11.19 12.86 -0.64
CA ILE A 60 -12.22 13.91 -0.76
C ILE A 60 -13.61 13.27 -0.86
N ALA A 61 -13.78 12.29 -1.75
CA ALA A 61 -15.05 11.59 -1.92
C ALA A 61 -15.48 10.88 -0.64
N GLY A 62 -14.57 10.20 0.03
CA GLY A 62 -14.83 9.52 1.31
C GLY A 62 -15.23 10.50 2.42
N ALA A 63 -14.50 11.60 2.59
CA ALA A 63 -14.77 12.60 3.62
C ALA A 63 -16.07 13.40 3.36
N ALA A 64 -16.37 13.69 2.09
CA ALA A 64 -17.60 14.41 1.69
C ALA A 64 -18.86 13.53 1.75
N GLY A 65 -18.73 12.21 1.58
CA GLY A 65 -19.84 11.26 1.65
C GLY A 65 -20.43 11.09 3.07
N ILE A 66 -19.83 11.70 4.07
CA ILE A 66 -20.25 11.64 5.47
C ILE A 66 -21.39 12.66 5.70
N SER A 67 -22.64 12.24 5.50
CA SER A 67 -23.81 13.13 5.60
C SER A 67 -24.34 13.35 7.04
N ASP A 68 -23.99 12.50 8.01
CA ASP A 68 -24.47 12.61 9.40
C ASP A 68 -23.31 12.75 10.38
N THR A 69 -22.92 14.00 10.64
CA THR A 69 -21.74 14.36 11.42
C THR A 69 -21.81 13.97 12.90
N SER A 70 -23.01 13.81 13.48
CA SER A 70 -23.13 13.61 14.93
C SER A 70 -23.02 12.16 15.41
N LYS A 71 -23.61 11.22 14.69
CA LYS A 71 -23.49 9.77 14.97
C LYS A 71 -22.17 9.21 14.44
N LEU A 72 -21.77 9.68 13.25
CA LEU A 72 -20.55 9.23 12.59
C LEU A 72 -19.29 9.73 13.31
N GLY A 73 -19.30 10.91 13.91
CA GLY A 73 -18.15 11.44 14.67
C GLY A 73 -17.72 10.49 15.79
N ARG A 74 -18.66 9.93 16.56
CA ARG A 74 -18.36 8.95 17.61
C ARG A 74 -17.82 7.64 17.08
N VAL A 75 -18.36 7.15 15.95
CA VAL A 75 -17.86 5.91 15.31
C VAL A 75 -16.49 6.15 14.70
N ALA A 76 -16.31 7.27 13.99
CA ALA A 76 -15.03 7.64 13.38
C ALA A 76 -13.92 7.76 14.43
N VAL A 77 -14.16 8.42 15.56
CA VAL A 77 -13.17 8.53 16.65
C VAL A 77 -12.81 7.15 17.21
N LYS A 78 -13.80 6.26 17.43
CA LYS A 78 -13.52 4.90 17.89
C LYS A 78 -12.69 4.12 16.88
N VAL A 79 -13.00 4.21 15.58
CA VAL A 79 -12.26 3.57 14.51
C VAL A 79 -10.83 4.11 14.43
N LEU A 80 -10.64 5.42 14.54
CA LEU A 80 -9.30 6.05 14.54
C LEU A 80 -8.46 5.59 15.74
N ILE A 81 -9.05 5.49 16.93
CA ILE A 81 -8.36 4.98 18.12
C ILE A 81 -7.94 3.53 17.91
N VAL A 82 -8.85 2.68 17.43
CA VAL A 82 -8.55 1.27 17.16
C VAL A 82 -7.44 1.15 16.10
N TYR A 83 -7.51 1.94 15.03
CA TYR A 83 -6.45 1.96 14.01
C TYR A 83 -5.12 2.45 14.57
N ALA A 84 -5.09 3.51 15.38
CA ALA A 84 -3.86 3.99 15.99
C ALA A 84 -3.21 2.93 16.89
N ILE A 85 -4.00 2.26 17.73
CA ILE A 85 -3.52 1.19 18.61
C ILE A 85 -3.03 -0.01 17.80
N THR A 86 -3.84 -0.51 16.86
CA THR A 86 -3.47 -1.69 16.06
C THR A 86 -2.26 -1.41 15.16
N THR A 87 -2.16 -0.21 14.58
CA THR A 87 -0.99 0.20 13.80
C THR A 87 0.25 0.29 14.67
N GLY A 88 0.15 0.90 15.86
CA GLY A 88 1.26 0.96 16.81
C GLY A 88 1.78 -0.43 17.18
N ILE A 89 0.88 -1.37 17.48
CA ILE A 89 1.22 -2.76 17.79
C ILE A 89 1.82 -3.46 16.56
N ALA A 90 1.26 -3.24 15.36
CA ALA A 90 1.78 -3.82 14.12
C ALA A 90 3.21 -3.35 13.82
N VAL A 91 3.49 -2.06 14.00
CA VAL A 91 4.83 -1.48 13.83
C VAL A 91 5.79 -2.08 14.87
N ALA A 92 5.38 -2.16 16.13
CA ALA A 92 6.20 -2.78 17.19
C ALA A 92 6.50 -4.25 16.89
N ALA A 93 5.51 -5.02 16.43
CA ALA A 93 5.70 -6.41 15.99
C ALA A 93 6.67 -6.49 14.80
N GLY A 94 6.50 -5.64 13.79
CA GLY A 94 7.40 -5.59 12.63
C GLY A 94 8.85 -5.31 13.03
N LEU A 95 9.08 -4.33 13.91
CA LEU A 95 10.41 -3.99 14.42
C LEU A 95 11.01 -5.11 15.27
N LEU A 96 10.20 -5.77 16.11
CA LEU A 96 10.63 -6.91 16.90
C LEU A 96 11.10 -8.07 16.02
N PHE A 97 10.31 -8.45 15.01
CA PHE A 97 10.68 -9.51 14.07
C PHE A 97 11.89 -9.12 13.22
N ALA A 98 11.98 -7.86 12.78
CA ALA A 98 13.15 -7.36 12.06
C ALA A 98 14.40 -7.39 12.92
N GLY A 99 14.31 -7.06 14.21
CA GLY A 99 15.40 -7.15 15.17
C GLY A 99 15.82 -8.57 15.52
N LEU A 100 14.87 -9.53 15.56
CA LEU A 100 15.16 -10.94 15.84
C LEU A 100 15.78 -11.68 14.64
N ILE A 101 15.24 -11.46 13.44
CA ILE A 101 15.65 -12.19 12.22
C ILE A 101 16.82 -11.47 11.54
N GLN A 102 16.92 -10.14 11.71
CA GLN A 102 17.96 -9.29 11.12
C GLN A 102 18.17 -9.58 9.62
N PRO A 103 17.15 -9.44 8.78
CA PRO A 103 17.16 -9.89 7.38
C PRO A 103 18.20 -9.19 6.49
N GLY A 104 18.87 -8.13 7.01
CA GLY A 104 19.93 -7.40 6.31
C GLY A 104 21.37 -7.85 6.66
N LEU A 105 21.54 -8.80 7.59
CA LEU A 105 22.87 -9.30 7.94
C LEU A 105 23.53 -10.00 6.74
N GLY A 106 24.78 -9.58 6.43
CA GLY A 106 25.55 -10.13 5.31
C GLY A 106 25.36 -9.42 3.98
N LEU A 107 24.60 -8.31 3.93
CA LEU A 107 24.62 -7.40 2.78
C LEU A 107 25.86 -6.48 2.89
N ASP A 108 26.94 -6.84 2.24
CA ASP A 108 28.06 -5.93 1.96
C ASP A 108 27.64 -4.92 0.88
N LEU A 109 26.75 -4.00 1.26
CA LEU A 109 26.50 -2.82 0.44
C LEU A 109 27.70 -1.90 0.70
N SER A 110 28.55 -1.70 -0.31
CA SER A 110 29.63 -0.71 -0.20
C SER A 110 29.03 0.63 0.19
N THR A 111 29.33 1.06 1.40
CA THR A 111 28.93 2.37 1.94
C THR A 111 29.81 3.49 1.40
N GLU A 112 30.70 3.19 0.45
CA GLU A 112 31.54 4.19 -0.22
C GLU A 112 30.65 5.19 -0.96
N GLY A 113 30.60 6.40 -0.42
CA GLY A 113 29.81 7.52 -0.96
C GLY A 113 28.49 7.80 -0.23
N LEU A 114 28.03 6.95 0.68
CA LEU A 114 26.90 7.29 1.56
C LEU A 114 27.42 8.16 2.71
N LYS A 115 27.40 9.47 2.54
CA LYS A 115 27.49 10.38 3.68
C LYS A 115 26.29 10.07 4.58
N ALA A 116 26.57 9.61 5.80
CA ALA A 116 25.53 9.52 6.82
C ALA A 116 24.93 10.92 6.96
N LYS A 117 23.76 11.13 6.38
CA LYS A 117 23.00 12.35 6.61
C LYS A 117 22.58 12.25 8.07
N GLU A 118 23.20 13.03 8.94
CA GLU A 118 22.69 13.15 10.30
C GLU A 118 21.23 13.59 10.19
N VAL A 119 20.33 12.63 10.28
CA VAL A 119 18.90 12.89 10.34
C VAL A 119 18.66 13.32 11.79
N VAL A 120 18.89 14.59 12.08
CA VAL A 120 18.36 15.19 13.31
C VAL A 120 16.85 15.10 13.16
N ALA A 121 16.24 14.21 13.93
CA ALA A 121 14.79 14.07 13.94
C ALA A 121 14.19 15.44 14.28
N PRO A 122 13.35 16.01 13.40
CA PRO A 122 12.77 17.32 13.69
C PRO A 122 11.96 17.25 14.99
N PRO A 123 11.92 18.32 15.79
CA PRO A 123 11.12 18.38 16.99
C PRO A 123 9.67 17.94 16.70
N LEU A 124 9.07 17.20 17.61
CA LEU A 124 7.72 16.62 17.43
C LEU A 124 6.69 17.69 17.03
N VAL A 125 6.80 18.89 17.57
CA VAL A 125 5.95 20.03 17.23
C VAL A 125 6.11 20.44 15.76
N GLN A 126 7.34 20.48 15.25
CA GLN A 126 7.58 20.82 13.83
C GLN A 126 7.04 19.72 12.90
N THR A 127 7.15 18.45 13.31
CA THR A 127 6.58 17.33 12.56
C THR A 127 5.05 17.43 12.50
N LEU A 128 4.40 17.79 13.62
CA LEU A 128 2.95 18.00 13.66
C LEU A 128 2.51 19.20 12.83
N LEU A 129 3.24 20.31 12.89
CA LEU A 129 2.95 21.48 12.04
C LEU A 129 3.15 21.19 10.57
N ALA A 130 4.13 20.37 10.21
CA ALA A 130 4.39 19.96 8.84
C ALA A 130 3.28 19.10 8.21
N ILE A 131 2.31 18.61 8.99
CA ILE A 131 1.11 17.93 8.48
C ILE A 131 0.24 18.91 7.70
N VAL A 132 0.20 20.18 8.11
CA VAL A 132 -0.60 21.22 7.45
C VAL A 132 0.20 21.78 6.26
N PRO A 133 -0.27 21.67 5.02
CA PRO A 133 0.44 22.22 3.87
C PRO A 133 0.34 23.75 3.87
N ILE A 134 1.46 24.44 3.64
CA ILE A 134 1.46 25.87 3.34
C ILE A 134 0.79 26.12 1.98
N ASN A 135 1.08 25.24 1.01
CA ASN A 135 0.49 25.27 -0.33
C ASN A 135 0.10 23.84 -0.74
N PRO A 136 -1.22 23.54 -0.87
CA PRO A 136 -1.68 22.22 -1.29
C PRO A 136 -1.16 21.78 -2.66
N MET A 137 -1.01 22.71 -3.60
CA MET A 137 -0.50 22.39 -4.94
C MET A 137 0.97 21.98 -4.91
N GLU A 138 1.76 22.63 -4.06
CA GLU A 138 3.15 22.27 -3.83
C GLU A 138 3.26 20.88 -3.16
N ALA A 139 2.40 20.61 -2.18
CA ALA A 139 2.33 19.29 -1.54
C ALA A 139 2.02 18.20 -2.56
N MET A 140 1.08 18.43 -3.49
CA MET A 140 0.76 17.51 -4.58
C MET A 140 1.92 17.32 -5.55
N SER A 141 2.60 18.38 -5.95
CA SER A 141 3.74 18.30 -6.89
C SER A 141 4.94 17.56 -6.28
N LYS A 142 5.18 17.72 -4.97
CA LYS A 142 6.22 17.02 -4.23
C LYS A 142 5.83 15.60 -3.79
N GLY A 143 4.56 15.23 -3.90
CA GLY A 143 4.04 13.94 -3.43
C GLY A 143 4.06 13.80 -1.92
N SER A 144 3.91 14.89 -1.16
CA SER A 144 3.89 14.91 0.31
C SER A 144 2.57 14.34 0.84
N MET A 145 2.47 13.01 0.90
CA MET A 145 1.21 12.29 1.16
C MET A 145 0.46 12.76 2.40
N LEU A 146 1.17 12.98 3.54
CA LEU A 146 0.54 13.39 4.78
C LEU A 146 -0.17 14.75 4.64
N GLN A 147 0.46 15.69 3.94
CA GLN A 147 -0.10 17.00 3.65
C GLN A 147 -1.28 16.94 2.69
N ILE A 148 -1.19 16.06 1.66
CA ILE A 148 -2.27 15.82 0.68
C ILE A 148 -3.49 15.23 1.39
N ILE A 149 -3.29 14.23 2.27
CA ILE A 149 -4.36 13.61 3.05
C ILE A 149 -5.04 14.66 3.96
N PHE A 150 -4.25 15.46 4.67
CA PHE A 150 -4.80 16.51 5.53
C PHE A 150 -5.66 17.50 4.74
N PHE A 151 -5.14 18.02 3.63
CA PHE A 151 -5.88 18.92 2.77
C PHE A 151 -7.16 18.27 2.23
N ALA A 152 -7.07 17.02 1.73
CA ALA A 152 -8.20 16.30 1.15
C ALA A 152 -9.33 16.07 2.17
N VAL A 153 -8.99 15.76 3.43
CA VAL A 153 -9.96 15.59 4.52
C VAL A 153 -10.66 16.90 4.83
N ILE A 154 -9.93 18.00 4.99
CA ILE A 154 -10.50 19.33 5.25
C ILE A 154 -11.39 19.78 4.08
N PHE A 155 -10.92 19.58 2.85
CA PHE A 155 -11.68 19.91 1.64
C PHE A 155 -12.99 19.09 1.55
N GLY A 156 -12.91 17.78 1.82
CA GLY A 156 -14.08 16.90 1.82
C GLY A 156 -15.11 17.27 2.88
N PHE A 157 -14.69 17.60 4.10
CA PHE A 157 -15.61 18.09 5.13
C PHE A 157 -16.25 19.43 4.76
N ALA A 158 -15.48 20.37 4.22
CA ALA A 158 -16.03 21.63 3.74
C ALA A 158 -17.05 21.41 2.61
N LEU A 159 -16.76 20.48 1.71
CA LEU A 159 -17.65 20.10 0.62
C LEU A 159 -18.96 19.48 1.14
N SER A 160 -18.89 18.60 2.13
CA SER A 160 -20.07 18.02 2.80
C SER A 160 -20.99 19.12 3.38
N GLY A 161 -20.41 20.18 3.94
CA GLY A 161 -21.16 21.32 4.49
C GLY A 161 -21.95 22.14 3.46
N LEU A 162 -21.64 22.01 2.17
CA LEU A 162 -22.37 22.72 1.09
C LEU A 162 -23.68 22.05 0.68
N GLY A 163 -23.98 20.85 1.19
CA GLY A 163 -25.18 20.10 0.89
C GLY A 163 -25.38 19.85 -0.61
N GLU A 164 -26.55 20.15 -1.16
CA GLU A 164 -26.88 19.90 -2.58
C GLU A 164 -25.90 20.59 -3.55
N ARG A 165 -25.44 21.80 -3.21
CA ARG A 165 -24.47 22.54 -4.05
C ARG A 165 -23.13 21.84 -4.17
N GLY A 166 -22.73 21.08 -3.14
CA GLY A 166 -21.48 20.32 -3.12
C GLY A 166 -21.52 19.05 -3.97
N LYS A 167 -22.69 18.52 -4.29
CA LYS A 167 -22.83 17.25 -5.02
C LYS A 167 -22.13 17.21 -6.38
N VAL A 168 -22.11 18.33 -7.09
CA VAL A 168 -21.42 18.41 -8.41
C VAL A 168 -19.94 18.16 -8.26
N VAL A 169 -19.31 18.78 -7.25
CA VAL A 169 -17.87 18.61 -6.99
C VAL A 169 -17.59 17.23 -6.39
N LEU A 170 -18.47 16.73 -5.52
CA LEU A 170 -18.36 15.36 -4.99
C LEU A 170 -18.36 14.33 -6.11
N ASN A 171 -19.35 14.37 -7.00
CA ASN A 171 -19.45 13.47 -8.15
C ASN A 171 -18.22 13.56 -9.08
N PHE A 172 -17.68 14.78 -9.26
CA PHE A 172 -16.41 14.95 -9.99
C PHE A 172 -15.27 14.15 -9.36
N PHE A 173 -15.07 14.24 -8.04
CA PHE A 173 -14.00 13.50 -7.37
C PHE A 173 -14.28 11.99 -7.32
N GLU A 174 -15.52 11.55 -7.20
CA GLU A 174 -15.88 10.13 -7.31
C GLU A 174 -15.50 9.56 -8.68
N VAL A 175 -15.89 10.27 -9.77
CA VAL A 175 -15.54 9.87 -11.13
C VAL A 175 -14.01 9.90 -11.36
N VAL A 176 -13.31 10.90 -10.85
CA VAL A 176 -11.83 10.96 -10.91
C VAL A 176 -11.24 9.77 -10.18
N GLY A 177 -11.74 9.41 -9.00
CA GLY A 177 -11.32 8.22 -8.27
C GLY A 177 -11.48 6.95 -9.09
N ASP A 178 -12.64 6.74 -9.70
CA ASP A 178 -12.93 5.60 -10.57
C ASP A 178 -11.99 5.53 -11.79
N VAL A 179 -11.73 6.69 -12.43
CA VAL A 179 -10.77 6.79 -13.53
C VAL A 179 -9.38 6.39 -13.06
N MET A 180 -8.95 6.90 -11.89
CA MET A 180 -7.61 6.58 -11.37
C MET A 180 -7.46 5.12 -10.97
N ILE A 181 -8.51 4.46 -10.49
CA ILE A 181 -8.54 3.01 -10.27
C ILE A 181 -8.33 2.27 -11.59
N ARG A 182 -9.00 2.68 -12.67
CA ARG A 182 -8.80 2.09 -14.01
C ARG A 182 -7.37 2.31 -14.51
N VAL A 183 -6.81 3.50 -14.34
CA VAL A 183 -5.41 3.81 -14.69
C VAL A 183 -4.46 2.91 -13.89
N THR A 184 -4.72 2.70 -12.59
CA THR A 184 -3.95 1.77 -11.75
C THR A 184 -3.97 0.36 -12.35
N HIS A 185 -5.12 -0.15 -12.76
CA HIS A 185 -5.20 -1.45 -13.42
C HIS A 185 -4.39 -1.52 -14.72
N MET A 186 -4.40 -0.44 -15.54
CA MET A 186 -3.57 -0.36 -16.74
C MET A 186 -2.07 -0.39 -16.41
N VAL A 187 -1.66 0.36 -15.39
CA VAL A 187 -0.27 0.37 -14.90
C VAL A 187 0.14 -1.02 -14.37
N MET A 188 -0.75 -1.70 -13.66
CA MET A 188 -0.48 -3.06 -13.15
C MET A 188 -0.28 -4.10 -14.25
N LEU A 189 -0.80 -3.91 -15.47
CA LEU A 189 -0.50 -4.78 -16.60
C LEU A 189 0.98 -4.71 -17.01
N TYR A 190 1.65 -3.60 -16.74
CA TYR A 190 3.08 -3.43 -16.98
C TYR A 190 3.95 -4.00 -15.83
N ALA A 191 3.36 -4.30 -14.67
CA ALA A 191 4.10 -4.76 -13.48
C ALA A 191 5.01 -5.98 -13.73
N PRO A 192 4.63 -7.03 -14.50
CA PRO A 192 5.52 -8.15 -14.78
C PRO A 192 6.84 -7.73 -15.47
N ILE A 193 6.76 -6.76 -16.39
CA ILE A 193 7.93 -6.22 -17.10
C ILE A 193 8.77 -5.36 -16.13
N GLY A 194 8.13 -4.55 -15.30
CA GLY A 194 8.80 -3.75 -14.28
C GLY A 194 9.55 -4.61 -13.26
N VAL A 195 8.90 -5.66 -12.75
CA VAL A 195 9.51 -6.63 -11.82
C VAL A 195 10.70 -7.33 -12.48
N PHE A 196 10.55 -7.80 -13.71
CA PHE A 196 11.64 -8.38 -14.49
C PHE A 196 12.85 -7.43 -14.57
N GLY A 197 12.64 -6.17 -14.96
CA GLY A 197 13.70 -5.17 -15.09
C GLY A 197 14.42 -4.86 -13.78
N LEU A 198 13.65 -4.63 -12.68
CA LEU A 198 14.21 -4.35 -11.36
C LEU A 198 15.03 -5.51 -10.81
N ILE A 199 14.51 -6.73 -10.91
CA ILE A 199 15.19 -7.92 -10.40
C ILE A 199 16.44 -8.23 -11.23
N SER A 200 16.34 -8.16 -12.57
CA SER A 200 17.51 -8.36 -13.45
C SER A 200 18.63 -7.39 -13.13
N PHE A 201 18.31 -6.11 -12.96
CA PHE A 201 19.28 -5.09 -12.59
C PHE A 201 19.89 -5.35 -11.20
N THR A 202 19.06 -5.68 -10.22
CA THR A 202 19.51 -5.92 -8.83
C THR A 202 20.46 -7.13 -8.77
N VAL A 203 20.09 -8.23 -9.43
CA VAL A 203 20.91 -9.46 -9.46
C VAL A 203 22.20 -9.26 -10.25
N SER A 204 22.15 -8.56 -11.39
CA SER A 204 23.35 -8.26 -12.19
C SER A 204 24.34 -7.38 -11.43
N ARG A 205 23.85 -6.44 -10.61
CA ARG A 205 24.72 -5.51 -9.86
C ARG A 205 25.30 -6.11 -8.58
N HIS A 206 24.50 -6.90 -7.85
CA HIS A 206 24.86 -7.40 -6.51
C HIS A 206 25.06 -8.91 -6.45
N GLY A 207 24.86 -9.60 -7.57
CA GLY A 207 24.92 -11.07 -7.64
C GLY A 207 23.70 -11.75 -7.05
N LEU A 208 23.65 -13.08 -7.17
CA LEU A 208 22.58 -13.91 -6.61
C LEU A 208 22.50 -13.88 -5.07
N ALA A 209 23.62 -13.55 -4.41
CA ALA A 209 23.68 -13.47 -2.95
C ALA A 209 22.68 -12.46 -2.35
N VAL A 210 22.29 -11.41 -3.10
CA VAL A 210 21.31 -10.41 -2.67
C VAL A 210 19.90 -11.00 -2.48
N LEU A 211 19.62 -12.14 -3.12
CA LEU A 211 18.31 -12.79 -3.03
C LEU A 211 18.04 -13.39 -1.64
N LEU A 212 19.09 -13.82 -0.91
CA LEU A 212 18.93 -14.38 0.42
C LEU A 212 18.40 -13.35 1.43
N PRO A 213 19.02 -12.16 1.58
CA PRO A 213 18.49 -11.10 2.45
C PRO A 213 17.12 -10.60 2.02
N LEU A 214 16.84 -10.50 0.70
CA LEU A 214 15.51 -10.15 0.20
C LEU A 214 14.47 -11.20 0.55
N GLY A 215 14.80 -12.49 0.39
CA GLY A 215 13.95 -13.59 0.82
C GLY A 215 13.70 -13.59 2.32
N ALA A 216 14.75 -13.35 3.13
CA ALA A 216 14.65 -13.22 4.58
C ALA A 216 13.75 -12.05 4.99
N LEU A 217 13.84 -10.89 4.30
CA LEU A 217 12.96 -9.74 4.53
C LEU A 217 11.50 -10.08 4.26
N ILE A 218 11.22 -10.74 3.13
CA ILE A 218 9.87 -11.19 2.78
C ILE A 218 9.33 -12.17 3.84
N LEU A 219 10.13 -13.15 4.23
CA LEU A 219 9.76 -14.13 5.26
C LEU A 219 9.50 -13.44 6.60
N THR A 220 10.34 -12.50 7.00
CA THR A 220 10.16 -11.70 8.22
C THR A 220 8.83 -10.95 8.20
N ALA A 221 8.50 -10.29 7.07
CA ALA A 221 7.25 -9.57 6.93
C ALA A 221 6.02 -10.50 7.00
N PHE A 222 6.07 -11.68 6.38
CA PHE A 222 5.02 -12.68 6.47
C PHE A 222 4.86 -13.22 7.88
N LEU A 223 5.94 -13.58 8.56
CA LEU A 223 5.89 -14.08 9.94
C LEU A 223 5.33 -13.02 10.88
N ALA A 224 5.81 -11.78 10.80
CA ALA A 224 5.30 -10.68 11.60
C ALA A 224 3.79 -10.47 11.36
N THR A 225 3.34 -10.53 10.10
CA THR A 225 1.93 -10.39 9.74
C THR A 225 1.09 -11.54 10.28
N ILE A 226 1.53 -12.79 10.12
CA ILE A 226 0.81 -13.97 10.61
C ILE A 226 0.66 -13.91 12.14
N VAL A 227 1.75 -13.57 12.84
CA VAL A 227 1.71 -13.46 14.31
C VAL A 227 0.83 -12.27 14.74
N PHE A 228 0.94 -11.12 14.08
CA PHE A 228 0.09 -9.97 14.38
C PHE A 228 -1.40 -10.30 14.18
N VAL A 229 -1.75 -10.92 13.08
CA VAL A 229 -3.14 -11.34 12.80
C VAL A 229 -3.59 -12.39 13.81
N GLY A 230 -2.79 -13.44 14.02
CA GLY A 230 -3.16 -14.58 14.87
C GLY A 230 -3.24 -14.24 16.35
N VAL A 231 -2.27 -13.45 16.84
CA VAL A 231 -2.12 -13.18 18.29
C VAL A 231 -2.82 -11.87 18.71
N ILE A 232 -2.94 -10.90 17.81
CA ILE A 232 -3.51 -9.59 18.15
C ILE A 232 -4.90 -9.40 17.54
N LEU A 233 -5.02 -9.47 16.19
CA LEU A 233 -6.28 -9.13 15.54
C LEU A 233 -7.39 -10.14 15.81
N LEU A 234 -7.14 -11.45 15.71
CA LEU A 234 -8.17 -12.44 15.92
C LEU A 234 -8.69 -12.49 17.36
N PRO A 235 -7.83 -12.46 18.41
CA PRO A 235 -8.30 -12.33 19.78
C PRO A 235 -9.04 -11.00 20.03
N MET A 236 -8.56 -9.90 19.47
CA MET A 236 -9.23 -8.60 19.60
C MET A 236 -10.64 -8.63 19.01
N VAL A 237 -10.82 -9.22 17.83
CA VAL A 237 -12.15 -9.42 17.22
C VAL A 237 -13.03 -10.26 18.16
N ARG A 238 -12.51 -11.37 18.68
CA ARG A 238 -13.25 -12.24 19.61
C ARG A 238 -13.70 -11.51 20.87
N ILE A 239 -12.82 -10.69 21.46
CA ILE A 239 -13.09 -9.97 22.70
C ILE A 239 -14.10 -8.83 22.45
N ILE A 240 -13.96 -8.08 21.37
CA ILE A 240 -14.78 -6.88 21.10
C ILE A 240 -16.17 -7.27 20.56
N THR A 241 -16.23 -8.27 19.66
CA THR A 241 -17.48 -8.60 18.96
C THR A 241 -18.19 -9.84 19.53
N GLY A 242 -17.51 -10.67 20.31
CA GLY A 242 -18.03 -11.96 20.76
C GLY A 242 -18.09 -13.05 19.69
N ILE A 243 -17.79 -12.74 18.41
CA ILE A 243 -17.87 -13.68 17.29
C ILE A 243 -16.78 -14.76 17.43
N PRO A 244 -17.10 -16.06 17.29
CA PRO A 244 -16.09 -17.12 17.29
C PRO A 244 -15.09 -16.91 16.16
N ILE A 245 -13.79 -17.09 16.44
CA ILE A 245 -12.70 -16.86 15.47
C ILE A 245 -12.93 -17.64 14.17
N MET A 246 -13.35 -18.90 14.26
CA MET A 246 -13.60 -19.72 13.07
C MET A 246 -14.76 -19.19 12.21
N THR A 247 -15.82 -18.69 12.85
CA THR A 247 -16.95 -18.06 12.14
C THR A 247 -16.49 -16.79 11.44
N PHE A 248 -15.68 -15.98 12.12
CA PHE A 248 -15.11 -14.78 11.56
C PHE A 248 -14.20 -15.09 10.35
N LEU A 249 -13.27 -16.04 10.48
CA LEU A 249 -12.37 -16.45 9.39
C LEU A 249 -13.14 -16.98 8.17
N LYS A 250 -14.18 -17.80 8.39
CA LYS A 250 -15.05 -18.26 7.29
C LYS A 250 -15.78 -17.10 6.62
N GLY A 251 -16.24 -16.11 7.41
CA GLY A 251 -16.95 -14.94 6.90
C GLY A 251 -16.07 -14.01 6.05
N ILE A 252 -14.80 -13.82 6.45
CA ILE A 252 -13.87 -12.95 5.74
C ILE A 252 -13.09 -13.64 4.61
N PHE A 253 -13.24 -14.95 4.44
CA PHE A 253 -12.47 -15.72 3.45
C PHE A 253 -12.71 -15.22 2.01
N GLU A 254 -13.97 -14.99 1.65
CA GLU A 254 -14.34 -14.47 0.31
C GLU A 254 -13.74 -13.08 0.04
N PRO A 255 -13.95 -12.06 0.91
CA PRO A 255 -13.29 -10.77 0.75
C PRO A 255 -11.76 -10.84 0.70
N TRP A 256 -11.15 -11.67 1.56
CA TRP A 256 -9.71 -11.88 1.58
C TRP A 256 -9.21 -12.46 0.25
N LEU A 257 -9.91 -13.46 -0.28
CA LEU A 257 -9.55 -14.07 -1.57
C LEU A 257 -9.65 -13.06 -2.72
N VAL A 258 -10.72 -12.24 -2.75
CA VAL A 258 -10.88 -11.17 -3.75
C VAL A 258 -9.76 -10.16 -3.63
N ALA A 259 -9.45 -9.65 -2.43
CA ALA A 259 -8.37 -8.70 -2.22
C ALA A 259 -7.01 -9.25 -2.64
N PHE A 260 -6.73 -10.51 -2.30
CA PHE A 260 -5.49 -11.19 -2.63
C PHE A 260 -5.31 -11.42 -4.13
N THR A 261 -6.34 -11.95 -4.80
CA THR A 261 -6.28 -12.28 -6.23
C THR A 261 -6.25 -11.05 -7.13
N THR A 262 -6.91 -9.97 -6.71
CA THR A 262 -6.94 -8.70 -7.45
C THR A 262 -5.82 -7.74 -7.05
N CYS A 263 -5.06 -8.04 -5.98
CA CYS A 263 -4.09 -7.12 -5.37
C CYS A 263 -4.73 -5.74 -5.06
N SER A 264 -6.02 -5.71 -4.74
CA SER A 264 -6.78 -4.48 -4.54
C SER A 264 -7.78 -4.59 -3.39
N SER A 265 -7.54 -3.81 -2.35
CA SER A 265 -8.48 -3.69 -1.21
C SER A 265 -9.81 -3.04 -1.62
N ALA A 266 -9.78 -2.13 -2.60
CA ALA A 266 -10.97 -1.48 -3.11
C ALA A 266 -11.89 -2.47 -3.84
N ALA A 267 -11.33 -3.40 -4.62
CA ALA A 267 -12.10 -4.44 -5.31
C ALA A 267 -12.81 -5.40 -4.32
N ALA A 268 -12.28 -5.56 -3.11
CA ALA A 268 -12.89 -6.39 -2.08
C ALA A 268 -14.01 -5.69 -1.29
N LEU A 269 -14.21 -4.39 -1.47
CA LEU A 269 -15.19 -3.61 -0.68
C LEU A 269 -16.61 -4.19 -0.73
N PRO A 270 -17.19 -4.55 -1.89
CA PRO A 270 -18.52 -5.14 -1.94
C PRO A 270 -18.60 -6.48 -1.17
N ALA A 271 -17.57 -7.31 -1.31
CA ALA A 271 -17.49 -8.59 -0.58
C ALA A 271 -17.36 -8.36 0.93
N ASN A 272 -16.57 -7.36 1.37
CA ASN A 272 -16.45 -6.97 2.77
C ASN A 272 -17.78 -6.51 3.37
N LEU A 273 -18.53 -5.67 2.66
CA LEU A 273 -19.86 -5.21 3.10
C LEU A 273 -20.85 -6.37 3.24
N ASN A 274 -20.85 -7.31 2.30
CA ASN A 274 -21.67 -8.51 2.38
C ASN A 274 -21.26 -9.43 3.53
N ALA A 275 -19.96 -9.61 3.74
CA ALA A 275 -19.44 -10.41 4.86
C ALA A 275 -19.79 -9.77 6.22
N ALA A 276 -19.66 -8.45 6.36
CA ALA A 276 -20.05 -7.73 7.56
C ALA A 276 -21.54 -7.91 7.89
N ARG A 277 -22.43 -7.83 6.89
CA ARG A 277 -23.88 -8.04 7.06
C ARG A 277 -24.25 -9.48 7.47
N ARG A 278 -23.43 -10.46 7.12
CA ARG A 278 -23.64 -11.88 7.49
C ARG A 278 -23.10 -12.21 8.89
N LEU A 279 -22.13 -11.46 9.38
CA LEU A 279 -21.45 -11.71 10.65
C LEU A 279 -22.09 -10.96 11.82
N VAL A 280 -22.85 -9.89 11.57
CA VAL A 280 -23.56 -9.06 12.53
C VAL A 280 -25.07 -9.25 12.37
#